data_ca62a5bd31f547cf1be158a50556ff4b
#
_entry.id   ca62a5bd31f547cf1be158a50556ff4b
#
_cell.length_a   1.000
_cell.length_b   1.000
_cell.length_c   1.000
_cell.angle_alpha   90.00
_cell.angle_beta   90.00
_cell.angle_gamma   90.00
#
_symmetry.space_group_name_H-M   'P 1'
#
loop_
_entity.id
_entity.type
_entity.pdbx_description
1 polymer ?
#
loop_
_entity_poly.entity_id
_entity_poly.type
_entity_poly.pdbx_seq_one_letter_code
_entity_poly.pdbx_strand_id
1 'polypeptide(L)'
;VIHIFDSGHMVSSELIHRAGGLAALSGLSFKLDITNPVRTRPAAPPDTSPGLSYRYIEHVFETDQLRAGDVLFVGSVSGKTPNVIELALQAKAHGLTVIGLTSLAYSSQLEPMHPSGKRLYEVVDLVLDNHAPYGDAILEVDGLDYKICPASGMGAASIMWAIMAGLVEEMLARGLKPSVYPSINRPDGWKLLNQIYAEALEKGY
;
A
#
# COMPACT_ATOMS: atom_id res chain seq x y z
N VAL A 1 5.40 -9.04 10.74
CA VAL A 1 5.67 -7.75 10.05
C VAL A 1 4.41 -7.30 9.34
N ILE A 2 4.22 -6.01 9.20
CA ILE A 2 3.13 -5.40 8.44
C ILE A 2 3.74 -4.74 7.21
N HIS A 3 3.41 -5.25 6.04
CA HIS A 3 3.87 -4.71 4.78
C HIS A 3 2.79 -3.81 4.16
N ILE A 4 3.22 -2.73 3.49
CA ILE A 4 2.32 -1.80 2.81
C ILE A 4 2.78 -1.65 1.36
N PHE A 5 1.89 -1.98 0.43
CA PHE A 5 2.03 -1.70 -0.98
C PHE A 5 0.88 -0.83 -1.45
N ASP A 6 1.16 0.25 -2.14
CA ASP A 6 0.15 1.00 -2.88
C ASP A 6 0.55 1.16 -4.34
N SER A 7 -0.42 1.10 -5.23
CA SER A 7 -0.20 1.24 -6.67
C SER A 7 -0.04 2.69 -7.12
N GLY A 8 0.12 3.60 -6.19
CA GLY A 8 0.22 5.02 -6.46
C GLY A 8 0.90 5.76 -5.31
N HIS A 9 0.18 6.59 -4.61
CA HIS A 9 0.71 7.52 -3.62
C HIS A 9 -0.22 7.66 -2.39
N MET A 10 -1.01 6.61 -2.11
CA MET A 10 -2.08 6.75 -1.14
C MET A 10 -1.62 6.84 0.31
N VAL A 11 -0.76 5.93 0.76
CA VAL A 11 -0.48 5.83 2.21
C VAL A 11 0.95 5.50 2.59
N SER A 12 1.73 4.85 1.73
CA SER A 12 3.06 4.35 2.12
C SER A 12 3.99 5.46 2.60
N SER A 13 3.97 6.61 1.94
CA SER A 13 4.79 7.77 2.31
C SER A 13 4.36 8.45 3.61
N GLU A 14 3.10 8.28 4.05
CA GLU A 14 2.58 8.91 5.25
C GLU A 14 2.78 8.05 6.51
N LEU A 15 2.92 6.75 6.39
CA LEU A 15 2.97 5.84 7.53
C LEU A 15 4.36 5.33 7.85
N ILE A 16 5.23 5.20 6.84
CA ILE A 16 6.54 4.59 6.99
C ILE A 16 7.56 5.62 7.49
N HIS A 17 8.29 5.28 8.55
CA HIS A 17 9.31 6.12 9.17
C HIS A 17 8.81 7.52 9.63
N ARG A 18 7.55 7.63 10.01
CA ARG A 18 6.97 8.88 10.52
C ARG A 18 6.97 8.89 12.05
N ALA A 19 7.17 10.08 12.65
CA ALA A 19 6.96 10.27 14.08
C ALA A 19 5.51 9.87 14.46
N GLY A 20 5.36 9.01 15.44
CA GLY A 20 4.09 8.40 15.83
C GLY A 20 3.76 7.09 15.09
N GLY A 21 4.53 6.70 14.07
CA GLY A 21 4.35 5.43 13.34
C GLY A 21 5.04 4.24 14.01
N LEU A 22 4.49 3.04 13.79
CA LEU A 22 5.10 1.80 14.27
C LEU A 22 6.36 1.46 13.48
N ALA A 23 7.41 1.01 14.17
CA ALA A 23 8.65 0.58 13.54
C ALA A 23 8.51 -0.72 12.73
N ALA A 24 7.52 -1.56 13.06
CA ALA A 24 7.22 -2.81 12.36
C ALA A 24 6.50 -2.65 11.01
N LEU A 25 6.32 -1.41 10.53
CA LEU A 25 5.77 -1.12 9.20
C LEU A 25 6.88 -1.09 8.15
N SER A 26 6.72 -1.87 7.09
CA SER A 26 7.65 -1.96 5.98
C SER A 26 6.97 -1.58 4.67
N GLY A 27 7.57 -0.69 3.89
CA GLY A 27 7.11 -0.38 2.53
C GLY A 27 7.54 -1.46 1.56
N LEU A 28 6.59 -2.05 0.86
CA LEU A 28 6.85 -2.95 -0.25
C LEU A 28 6.84 -2.17 -1.56
N SER A 29 7.95 -2.18 -2.27
CA SER A 29 8.05 -1.61 -3.61
C SER A 29 8.88 -2.50 -4.51
N PHE A 30 8.52 -2.55 -5.79
CA PHE A 30 9.30 -3.23 -6.81
C PHE A 30 9.26 -2.41 -8.09
N LYS A 31 10.38 -2.37 -8.79
CA LYS A 31 10.55 -1.59 -10.01
C LYS A 31 11.39 -2.37 -11.00
N LEU A 32 10.89 -2.48 -12.25
CA LEU A 32 11.65 -2.99 -13.38
C LEU A 32 11.93 -1.83 -14.34
N ASP A 33 13.21 -1.44 -14.45
CA ASP A 33 13.67 -0.47 -15.44
C ASP A 33 14.48 -1.17 -16.53
N ILE A 34 13.99 -1.08 -17.78
CA ILE A 34 14.74 -1.53 -18.94
C ILE A 34 15.10 -0.30 -19.78
N THR A 35 16.37 0.06 -19.74
CA THR A 35 16.90 1.20 -20.51
C THR A 35 17.74 0.72 -21.68
N ASN A 36 17.49 1.28 -22.85
CA ASN A 36 18.37 1.10 -24.02
C ASN A 36 18.97 2.45 -24.38
N PRO A 37 20.21 2.75 -23.91
CA PRO A 37 20.83 4.05 -24.12
C PRO A 37 21.35 4.27 -25.56
N VAL A 38 21.34 3.24 -26.40
CA VAL A 38 22.07 3.25 -27.69
C VAL A 38 21.20 3.64 -28.87
N ARG A 39 19.86 3.52 -28.79
CA ARG A 39 18.95 3.88 -29.89
C ARG A 39 17.61 4.38 -29.37
N THR A 40 17.22 5.57 -29.80
CA THR A 40 15.82 6.01 -29.73
C THR A 40 15.01 5.30 -30.82
N ARG A 41 14.12 4.41 -30.43
CA ARG A 41 13.08 3.90 -31.32
C ARG A 41 11.81 4.68 -31.04
N PRO A 42 10.94 4.91 -32.03
CA PRO A 42 9.58 5.32 -31.75
C PRO A 42 8.99 4.39 -30.71
N ALA A 43 8.35 4.94 -29.69
CA ALA A 43 7.67 4.12 -28.68
C ALA A 43 6.70 3.18 -29.41
N ALA A 44 6.80 1.89 -29.16
CA ALA A 44 5.76 0.97 -29.55
C ALA A 44 4.45 1.43 -28.89
N PRO A 45 3.30 1.29 -29.56
CA PRO A 45 2.02 1.50 -28.88
C PRO A 45 2.03 0.71 -27.57
N PRO A 46 1.49 1.26 -26.48
CA PRO A 46 1.49 0.58 -25.20
C PRO A 46 0.88 -0.81 -25.38
N ASP A 47 1.60 -1.83 -24.95
CA ASP A 47 1.06 -3.19 -24.93
C ASP A 47 -0.09 -3.20 -23.91
N THR A 48 -1.30 -3.22 -24.44
CA THR A 48 -2.52 -3.32 -23.65
C THR A 48 -2.88 -4.77 -23.30
N SER A 49 -2.03 -5.73 -23.68
CA SER A 49 -2.23 -7.15 -23.34
C SER A 49 -2.20 -7.35 -21.83
N PRO A 50 -3.27 -7.87 -21.22
CA PRO A 50 -3.36 -8.02 -19.77
C PRO A 50 -2.40 -9.06 -19.16
N GLY A 51 -1.38 -9.50 -19.83
CA GLY A 51 -0.65 -10.69 -19.44
C GLY A 51 0.80 -10.53 -19.00
N LEU A 52 1.44 -9.39 -19.29
CA LEU A 52 2.90 -9.26 -19.08
C LEU A 52 3.28 -8.34 -17.91
N SER A 53 2.42 -7.38 -17.54
CA SER A 53 2.75 -6.34 -16.57
C SER A 53 2.77 -6.80 -15.10
N TYR A 54 2.36 -8.02 -14.80
CA TYR A 54 2.30 -8.53 -13.41
C TYR A 54 3.08 -9.82 -13.15
N ARG A 55 3.62 -10.49 -14.17
CA ARG A 55 4.36 -11.76 -14.01
C ARG A 55 5.58 -11.64 -13.09
N TYR A 56 6.18 -10.45 -12.99
CA TYR A 56 7.30 -10.23 -12.09
C TYR A 56 6.92 -10.29 -10.61
N ILE A 57 5.62 -10.28 -10.28
CA ILE A 57 5.14 -10.37 -8.89
C ILE A 57 5.50 -11.71 -8.26
N GLU A 58 5.56 -12.78 -9.04
CA GLU A 58 6.03 -14.09 -8.57
C GLU A 58 7.39 -13.98 -7.87
N HIS A 59 8.30 -13.16 -8.41
CA HIS A 59 9.63 -12.97 -7.85
C HIS A 59 9.65 -12.20 -6.51
N VAL A 60 8.60 -11.47 -6.18
CA VAL A 60 8.49 -10.78 -4.88
C VAL A 60 8.48 -11.79 -3.73
N PHE A 61 7.88 -12.94 -3.93
CA PHE A 61 7.75 -14.01 -2.93
C PHE A 61 8.92 -14.99 -2.91
N GLU A 62 9.82 -14.93 -3.87
CA GLU A 62 11.08 -15.70 -3.87
C GLU A 62 12.11 -15.14 -2.90
N THR A 63 11.90 -13.91 -2.42
CA THR A 63 12.75 -13.27 -1.43
C THR A 63 12.20 -13.50 -0.06
N ASP A 64 12.78 -13.98 0.93
CA ASP A 64 12.28 -14.22 2.30
C ASP A 64 11.77 -12.95 3.04
N GLN A 65 11.36 -11.93 2.30
CA GLN A 65 10.89 -10.66 2.86
C GLN A 65 9.43 -10.70 3.28
N LEU A 66 8.61 -11.51 2.58
CA LEU A 66 7.19 -11.72 2.87
C LEU A 66 6.99 -13.16 3.36
N ARG A 67 6.50 -13.33 4.58
CA ARG A 67 6.39 -14.64 5.22
C ARG A 67 4.96 -14.98 5.59
N ALA A 68 4.63 -16.26 5.62
CA ALA A 68 3.35 -16.72 6.15
C ALA A 68 3.09 -16.17 7.56
N GLY A 69 1.89 -15.66 7.79
CA GLY A 69 1.49 -14.99 9.03
C GLY A 69 1.74 -13.47 9.06
N ASP A 70 2.46 -12.92 8.08
CA ASP A 70 2.54 -11.47 7.91
C ASP A 70 1.20 -10.87 7.43
N VAL A 71 1.05 -9.58 7.60
CA VAL A 71 -0.10 -8.80 7.10
C VAL A 71 0.37 -7.93 5.95
N LEU A 72 -0.37 -7.94 4.84
CA LEU A 72 -0.13 -7.09 3.69
C LEU A 72 -1.33 -6.15 3.46
N PHE A 73 -1.10 -4.85 3.58
CA PHE A 73 -2.05 -3.83 3.11
C PHE A 73 -1.78 -3.53 1.64
N VAL A 74 -2.80 -3.64 0.82
CA VAL A 74 -2.74 -3.35 -0.61
C VAL A 74 -3.66 -2.18 -0.93
N GLY A 75 -3.10 -1.04 -1.30
CA GLY A 75 -3.83 0.18 -1.63
C GLY A 75 -4.01 0.37 -3.12
N SER A 76 -5.25 0.57 -3.56
CA SER A 76 -5.59 0.96 -4.92
C SER A 76 -7.02 1.49 -5.00
N VAL A 77 -7.20 2.78 -5.27
CA VAL A 77 -8.54 3.39 -5.29
C VAL A 77 -9.47 2.74 -6.31
N SER A 78 -8.98 2.45 -7.51
CA SER A 78 -9.74 1.79 -8.59
C SER A 78 -9.81 0.26 -8.41
N GLY A 79 -8.83 -0.32 -7.75
CA GLY A 79 -8.74 -1.75 -7.49
C GLY A 79 -8.80 -2.67 -8.71
N LYS A 80 -8.51 -2.17 -9.92
CA LYS A 80 -8.68 -2.92 -11.17
C LYS A 80 -7.40 -3.39 -11.84
N THR A 81 -6.25 -2.81 -11.47
CA THR A 81 -4.97 -3.04 -12.17
C THR A 81 -4.42 -4.44 -11.91
N PRO A 82 -3.89 -5.13 -12.94
CA PRO A 82 -3.48 -6.53 -12.82
C PRO A 82 -2.43 -6.79 -11.74
N ASN A 83 -1.42 -5.96 -11.61
CA ASN A 83 -0.36 -6.12 -10.61
C ASN A 83 -0.87 -6.07 -9.16
N VAL A 84 -1.88 -5.25 -8.89
CA VAL A 84 -2.49 -5.12 -7.55
C VAL A 84 -3.23 -6.39 -7.18
N ILE A 85 -3.99 -6.93 -8.13
CA ILE A 85 -4.80 -8.15 -7.93
C ILE A 85 -3.90 -9.37 -7.83
N GLU A 86 -2.90 -9.47 -8.71
CA GLU A 86 -1.93 -10.58 -8.66
C GLU A 86 -1.17 -10.58 -7.34
N LEU A 87 -0.68 -9.43 -6.87
CA LEU A 87 -0.01 -9.33 -5.57
C LEU A 87 -0.91 -9.82 -4.43
N ALA A 88 -2.17 -9.43 -4.42
CA ALA A 88 -3.12 -9.87 -3.40
C ALA A 88 -3.36 -11.38 -3.45
N LEU A 89 -3.52 -11.95 -4.65
CA LEU A 89 -3.71 -13.40 -4.84
C LEU A 89 -2.48 -14.20 -4.41
N GLN A 90 -1.29 -13.78 -4.81
CA GLN A 90 -0.03 -14.43 -4.46
C GLN A 90 0.24 -14.33 -2.95
N ALA A 91 0.03 -13.18 -2.34
CA ALA A 91 0.19 -13.00 -0.90
C ALA A 91 -0.70 -13.97 -0.11
N LYS A 92 -1.97 -14.11 -0.48
CA LYS A 92 -2.87 -15.11 0.13
C LYS A 92 -2.38 -16.54 -0.07
N ALA A 93 -1.93 -16.88 -1.26
CA ALA A 93 -1.38 -18.21 -1.56
C ALA A 93 -0.14 -18.53 -0.72
N HIS A 94 0.65 -17.52 -0.33
CA HIS A 94 1.81 -17.64 0.56
C HIS A 94 1.48 -17.51 2.06
N GLY A 95 0.19 -17.48 2.41
CA GLY A 95 -0.25 -17.50 3.82
C GLY A 95 -0.21 -16.14 4.54
N LEU A 96 -0.18 -15.03 3.80
CA LEU A 96 -0.35 -13.70 4.37
C LEU A 96 -1.84 -13.37 4.53
N THR A 97 -2.15 -12.53 5.52
CA THR A 97 -3.45 -11.89 5.61
C THR A 97 -3.43 -10.63 4.76
N VAL A 98 -4.35 -10.52 3.79
CA VAL A 98 -4.36 -9.41 2.84
C VAL A 98 -5.54 -8.48 3.11
N ILE A 99 -5.24 -7.21 3.34
CA ILE A 99 -6.21 -6.14 3.60
C ILE A 99 -6.18 -5.16 2.43
N GLY A 100 -7.30 -5.03 1.73
CA GLY A 100 -7.44 -4.11 0.59
C GLY A 100 -7.97 -2.75 1.02
N LEU A 101 -7.23 -1.69 0.71
CA LEU A 101 -7.66 -0.31 0.89
C LEU A 101 -8.06 0.27 -0.48
N THR A 102 -9.35 0.47 -0.68
CA THR A 102 -9.91 0.85 -2.01
C THR A 102 -11.14 1.73 -1.83
N SER A 103 -11.72 2.21 -2.90
CA SER A 103 -13.07 2.78 -2.88
C SER A 103 -14.05 1.80 -3.52
N LEU A 104 -15.02 1.33 -2.76
CA LEU A 104 -16.09 0.48 -3.30
C LEU A 104 -16.96 1.24 -4.31
N ALA A 105 -17.26 2.51 -4.03
CA ALA A 105 -18.06 3.36 -4.92
C ALA A 105 -17.37 3.60 -6.27
N TYR A 106 -16.05 3.66 -6.30
CA TYR A 106 -15.27 3.84 -7.52
C TYR A 106 -15.00 2.51 -8.22
N SER A 107 -14.44 1.56 -7.48
CA SER A 107 -13.96 0.28 -8.01
C SER A 107 -15.10 -0.55 -8.63
N SER A 108 -16.30 -0.55 -8.03
CA SER A 108 -17.45 -1.32 -8.54
C SER A 108 -17.94 -0.89 -9.94
N GLN A 109 -17.66 0.35 -10.33
CA GLN A 109 -18.06 0.90 -11.62
C GLN A 109 -17.05 0.63 -12.75
N LEU A 110 -15.91 0.02 -12.43
CA LEU A 110 -14.83 -0.22 -13.40
C LEU A 110 -14.77 -1.69 -13.83
N GLU A 111 -14.44 -1.91 -15.09
CA GLU A 111 -14.15 -3.26 -15.56
C GLU A 111 -12.81 -3.75 -15.01
N PRO A 112 -12.73 -4.98 -14.48
CA PRO A 112 -11.48 -5.57 -14.01
C PRO A 112 -10.55 -5.82 -15.20
N MET A 113 -9.26 -5.56 -14.99
CA MET A 113 -8.24 -5.77 -16.02
C MET A 113 -7.42 -7.05 -15.82
N HIS A 114 -7.55 -7.69 -14.65
CA HIS A 114 -6.86 -8.94 -14.35
C HIS A 114 -7.58 -10.14 -15.00
N PRO A 115 -6.86 -11.17 -15.52
CA PRO A 115 -7.47 -12.36 -16.15
C PRO A 115 -8.44 -13.13 -15.27
N SER A 116 -8.35 -13.00 -13.94
CA SER A 116 -9.34 -13.61 -13.03
C SER A 116 -10.74 -12.99 -13.15
N GLY A 117 -10.90 -11.85 -13.83
CA GLY A 117 -12.14 -11.11 -13.90
C GLY A 117 -12.55 -10.45 -12.58
N LYS A 118 -11.63 -10.32 -11.62
CA LYS A 118 -11.88 -9.76 -10.29
C LYS A 118 -11.19 -8.44 -10.06
N ARG A 119 -11.72 -7.68 -9.11
CA ARG A 119 -11.16 -6.44 -8.57
C ARG A 119 -10.51 -6.71 -7.21
N LEU A 120 -9.75 -5.77 -6.69
CA LEU A 120 -9.05 -5.91 -5.41
C LEU A 120 -9.99 -6.31 -4.26
N TYR A 121 -11.12 -5.64 -4.09
CA TYR A 121 -12.05 -5.91 -3.00
C TYR A 121 -12.70 -7.31 -3.06
N GLU A 122 -12.62 -8.01 -4.21
CA GLU A 122 -13.16 -9.35 -4.40
C GLU A 122 -12.15 -10.46 -4.10
N VAL A 123 -10.89 -10.12 -3.84
CA VAL A 123 -9.81 -11.10 -3.63
C VAL A 123 -9.12 -11.01 -2.27
N VAL A 124 -9.28 -9.91 -1.54
CA VAL A 124 -8.67 -9.69 -0.22
C VAL A 124 -9.48 -10.33 0.91
N ASP A 125 -8.88 -10.46 2.10
CA ASP A 125 -9.54 -11.00 3.28
C ASP A 125 -10.39 -9.97 4.00
N LEU A 126 -9.97 -8.69 3.97
CA LEU A 126 -10.69 -7.56 4.55
C LEU A 126 -10.62 -6.36 3.62
N VAL A 127 -11.73 -5.67 3.48
CA VAL A 127 -11.81 -4.42 2.69
C VAL A 127 -11.92 -3.21 3.61
N LEU A 128 -11.08 -2.22 3.38
CA LEU A 128 -11.18 -0.89 3.94
C LEU A 128 -11.64 0.06 2.84
N ASP A 129 -12.86 0.56 2.97
CA ASP A 129 -13.44 1.49 2.00
C ASP A 129 -13.10 2.93 2.38
N ASN A 130 -12.36 3.64 1.52
CA ASN A 130 -12.02 5.04 1.73
C ASN A 130 -13.08 6.02 1.24
N HIS A 131 -14.19 5.51 0.67
CA HIS A 131 -15.33 6.26 0.19
C HIS A 131 -15.02 7.36 -0.84
N ALA A 132 -13.88 7.29 -1.52
CA ALA A 132 -13.60 8.22 -2.62
C ALA A 132 -14.67 8.08 -3.73
N PRO A 133 -15.18 9.17 -4.30
CA PRO A 133 -16.18 9.10 -5.36
C PRO A 133 -15.57 8.55 -6.66
N TYR A 134 -16.43 8.18 -7.60
CA TYR A 134 -15.99 7.86 -8.96
C TYR A 134 -15.21 9.04 -9.56
N GLY A 135 -14.02 8.76 -10.11
CA GLY A 135 -13.09 9.79 -10.58
C GLY A 135 -12.21 10.42 -9.50
N ASP A 136 -12.38 10.02 -8.23
CA ASP A 136 -11.56 10.42 -7.07
C ASP A 136 -11.66 11.89 -6.65
N ALA A 137 -11.77 12.82 -7.60
CA ALA A 137 -11.79 14.25 -7.34
C ALA A 137 -13.16 14.74 -6.81
N ILE A 138 -13.17 15.70 -5.86
CA ILE A 138 -14.37 16.09 -5.13
C ILE A 138 -14.81 17.54 -5.32
N LEU A 139 -13.92 18.46 -5.74
CA LEU A 139 -14.25 19.88 -5.87
C LEU A 139 -14.57 20.26 -7.31
N GLU A 140 -15.71 20.91 -7.49
CA GLU A 140 -16.08 21.58 -8.73
C GLU A 140 -15.55 23.00 -8.74
N VAL A 141 -15.05 23.44 -9.88
CA VAL A 141 -14.54 24.82 -10.08
C VAL A 141 -15.12 25.36 -11.36
N ASP A 142 -15.70 26.53 -11.30
CA ASP A 142 -16.27 27.22 -12.47
C ASP A 142 -15.22 27.38 -13.56
N GLY A 143 -15.57 26.99 -14.79
CA GLY A 143 -14.68 27.04 -15.95
C GLY A 143 -13.82 25.81 -16.16
N LEU A 144 -13.95 24.76 -15.32
CA LEU A 144 -13.34 23.45 -15.54
C LEU A 144 -14.40 22.37 -15.82
N ASP A 145 -14.16 21.53 -16.81
CA ASP A 145 -15.05 20.41 -17.18
C ASP A 145 -14.86 19.17 -16.28
N TYR A 146 -13.93 19.20 -15.33
CA TYR A 146 -13.60 18.12 -14.42
C TYR A 146 -13.34 18.64 -13.00
N LYS A 147 -13.58 17.76 -12.02
CA LYS A 147 -13.32 18.05 -10.59
C LYS A 147 -11.82 18.02 -10.27
N ILE A 148 -11.45 18.70 -9.23
CA ILE A 148 -10.09 18.71 -8.66
C ILE A 148 -10.10 18.18 -7.22
N CYS A 149 -8.93 18.07 -6.59
CA CYS A 149 -8.72 17.61 -5.21
C CYS A 149 -9.14 16.15 -5.00
N PRO A 150 -8.23 15.19 -5.23
CA PRO A 150 -8.49 13.77 -4.99
C PRO A 150 -8.71 13.48 -3.50
N ALA A 151 -9.71 12.68 -3.18
CA ALA A 151 -10.11 12.34 -1.81
C ALA A 151 -9.44 11.06 -1.30
N SER A 152 -9.07 10.15 -2.20
CA SER A 152 -8.62 8.80 -1.84
C SER A 152 -7.42 8.77 -0.90
N GLY A 153 -6.42 9.61 -1.14
CA GLY A 153 -5.22 9.69 -0.30
C GLY A 153 -5.51 10.17 1.11
N MET A 154 -6.35 11.19 1.26
CA MET A 154 -6.75 11.71 2.57
C MET A 154 -7.57 10.68 3.36
N GLY A 155 -8.56 10.05 2.71
CA GLY A 155 -9.36 8.99 3.31
C GLY A 155 -8.51 7.80 3.72
N ALA A 156 -7.62 7.36 2.85
CA ALA A 156 -6.69 6.27 3.12
C ALA A 156 -5.77 6.56 4.31
N ALA A 157 -5.14 7.74 4.35
CA ALA A 157 -4.27 8.13 5.46
C ALA A 157 -5.04 8.18 6.79
N SER A 158 -6.26 8.75 6.79
CA SER A 158 -7.10 8.81 7.98
C SER A 158 -7.45 7.43 8.53
N ILE A 159 -7.87 6.49 7.65
CA ILE A 159 -8.18 5.11 8.02
C ILE A 159 -6.96 4.42 8.60
N MET A 160 -5.82 4.52 7.92
CA MET A 160 -4.60 3.82 8.34
C MET A 160 -4.07 4.36 9.68
N TRP A 161 -4.10 5.67 9.90
CA TRP A 161 -3.73 6.23 11.22
C TRP A 161 -4.68 5.81 12.32
N ALA A 162 -5.98 5.72 12.08
CA ALA A 162 -6.94 5.20 13.05
C ALA A 162 -6.66 3.73 13.40
N ILE A 163 -6.34 2.90 12.40
CA ILE A 163 -5.95 1.50 12.62
C ILE A 163 -4.64 1.42 13.42
N MET A 164 -3.64 2.22 13.09
CA MET A 164 -2.36 2.23 13.82
C MET A 164 -2.54 2.65 15.28
N ALA A 165 -3.39 3.65 15.54
CA ALA A 165 -3.71 4.06 16.91
C ALA A 165 -4.38 2.92 17.70
N GLY A 166 -5.42 2.31 17.15
CA GLY A 166 -6.10 1.18 17.77
C GLY A 166 -5.19 -0.05 17.97
N LEU A 167 -4.28 -0.31 17.01
CA LEU A 167 -3.31 -1.39 17.15
C LEU A 167 -2.34 -1.14 18.31
N VAL A 168 -1.84 0.09 18.45
CA VAL A 168 -0.96 0.45 19.60
C VAL A 168 -1.70 0.31 20.92
N GLU A 169 -2.95 0.76 21.01
CA GLU A 169 -3.80 0.60 22.21
C GLU A 169 -3.99 -0.87 22.56
N GLU A 170 -4.32 -1.70 21.57
CA GLU A 170 -4.55 -3.13 21.76
C GLU A 170 -3.25 -3.88 22.17
N MET A 171 -2.11 -3.51 21.58
CA MET A 171 -0.81 -4.07 21.98
C MET A 171 -0.51 -3.75 23.46
N LEU A 172 -0.72 -2.50 23.88
CA LEU A 172 -0.51 -2.10 25.28
C LEU A 172 -1.47 -2.81 26.23
N ALA A 173 -2.75 -2.96 25.84
CA ALA A 173 -3.73 -3.70 26.63
C ALA A 173 -3.35 -5.18 26.86
N ARG A 174 -2.63 -5.77 25.90
CA ARG A 174 -2.07 -7.13 25.99
C ARG A 174 -0.72 -7.20 26.68
N GLY A 175 -0.22 -6.11 27.23
CA GLY A 175 1.09 -6.04 27.89
C GLY A 175 2.28 -6.05 26.93
N LEU A 176 2.04 -5.85 25.63
CA LEU A 176 3.09 -5.72 24.63
C LEU A 176 3.57 -4.27 24.56
N LYS A 177 4.86 -4.08 24.34
CA LYS A 177 5.45 -2.74 24.15
C LYS A 177 5.69 -2.48 22.67
N PRO A 178 4.85 -1.68 21.99
CA PRO A 178 5.06 -1.32 20.58
C PRO A 178 6.25 -0.39 20.44
N SER A 179 7.08 -0.59 19.42
CA SER A 179 8.14 0.34 19.04
C SER A 179 7.54 1.41 18.11
N VAL A 180 7.38 2.62 18.64
CA VAL A 180 6.78 3.78 17.93
C VAL A 180 7.83 4.86 17.75
N TYR A 181 7.98 5.37 16.53
CA TYR A 181 8.95 6.41 16.21
C TYR A 181 8.64 7.72 16.95
N PRO A 182 9.60 8.28 17.72
CA PRO A 182 9.42 9.59 18.35
C PRO A 182 9.66 10.71 17.34
N SER A 183 9.16 11.90 17.67
CA SER A 183 9.60 13.11 16.97
C SER A 183 11.04 13.43 17.35
N ILE A 184 11.91 13.61 16.35
CA ILE A 184 13.32 14.04 16.55
C ILE A 184 13.43 15.47 17.12
N ASN A 185 12.37 16.26 17.05
CA ASN A 185 12.32 17.62 17.59
C ASN A 185 12.15 17.68 19.12
N ARG A 186 11.95 16.52 19.78
CA ARG A 186 12.01 16.41 21.23
C ARG A 186 13.47 16.49 21.71
N PRO A 187 13.72 16.95 22.93
CA PRO A 187 15.08 17.00 23.49
C PRO A 187 15.82 15.66 23.49
N ASP A 188 15.07 14.55 23.67
CA ASP A 188 15.57 13.15 23.68
C ASP A 188 15.31 12.40 22.37
N GLY A 189 14.76 13.07 21.35
CA GLY A 189 14.23 12.45 20.14
C GLY A 189 15.23 11.59 19.40
N TRP A 190 16.44 12.07 19.18
CA TRP A 190 17.50 11.31 18.50
C TRP A 190 17.96 10.09 19.27
N LYS A 191 18.06 10.20 20.60
CA LYS A 191 18.42 9.05 21.45
C LYS A 191 17.37 7.95 21.36
N LEU A 192 16.09 8.30 21.47
CA LEU A 192 14.98 7.36 21.39
C LEU A 192 14.87 6.74 19.98
N LEU A 193 15.07 7.52 18.94
CA LEU A 193 15.06 7.03 17.57
C LEU A 193 16.13 5.97 17.33
N ASN A 194 17.36 6.21 17.78
CA ASN A 194 18.46 5.24 17.67
C ASN A 194 18.19 3.96 18.47
N GLN A 195 17.53 4.05 19.62
CA GLN A 195 17.09 2.88 20.37
C GLN A 195 16.08 2.04 19.59
N ILE A 196 15.10 2.69 18.94
CA ILE A 196 14.10 1.99 18.14
C ILE A 196 14.74 1.32 16.91
N TYR A 197 15.68 1.98 16.23
CA TYR A 197 16.41 1.36 15.13
C TYR A 197 17.19 0.12 15.57
N ALA A 198 17.85 0.17 16.74
CA ALA A 198 18.54 -0.99 17.28
C ALA A 198 17.57 -2.14 17.62
N GLU A 199 16.43 -1.82 18.26
CA GLU A 199 15.38 -2.80 18.57
C GLU A 199 14.79 -3.41 17.28
N ALA A 200 14.54 -2.61 16.25
CA ALA A 200 14.00 -3.09 14.96
C ALA A 200 14.98 -4.04 14.27
N LEU A 201 16.27 -3.68 14.25
CA LEU A 201 17.31 -4.52 13.67
C LEU A 201 17.44 -5.86 14.43
N GLU A 202 17.38 -5.85 15.76
CA GLU A 202 17.44 -7.07 16.59
C GLU A 202 16.22 -7.97 16.35
N LYS A 203 15.02 -7.39 16.19
CA LYS A 203 13.77 -8.10 15.92
C LYS A 203 13.58 -8.51 14.46
N GLY A 204 14.40 -8.00 13.55
CA GLY A 204 14.37 -8.33 12.14
C GLY A 204 13.27 -7.63 11.32
N TYR A 205 12.90 -6.39 11.69
CA TYR A 205 11.98 -5.56 10.93
C TYR A 205 12.41 -4.10 10.87
#